data_442b8253bde9d887019c8e6f3d8b4320
#
_entry.id   442b8253bde9d887019c8e6f3d8b4320
#
_cell.length_a   1.000
_cell.length_b   1.000
_cell.length_c   1.000
_cell.angle_alpha   90.00
_cell.angle_beta   90.00
_cell.angle_gamma   90.00
#
_symmetry.space_group_name_H-M   'P 1'
#
loop_
_entity.id
_entity.type
_entity.pdbx_description
1 polymer ?
#
loop_
_entity_poly.entity_id
_entity_poly.type
_entity_poly.pdbx_seq_one_letter_code
_entity_poly.pdbx_strand_id
1 'polypeptide(L)'
;MTQTLEPQTETTPQQRVDAWLGEFESALKARDVPRAASLFAAASYWRDLVSFSWNITTVENPDGVADLLGETLDRTNPSSFATEEPPTEGDGVTTAWFTFETAVGRGKGLLRLIEEDVRSVAWTFLTTLYELKGHEEPRGEARPMGAEHGAHRDRTTWLERRQQEDADLGIGTQPYVLVVGGGQGGIALGARLRQLGVPSLVIDKYQRPGDQWRGRYKSLCLHDPVWYDHLPYLKFPDNWPVFAPKDKIGDWLESYTKVMEVPYWSSTVATAASYSEETGEWTVEIEREGKPLTLRPKQLVLATGMSGKPNLPVLPGQDVFRGDQHHSSAHPGPDAYVGKKVVVVGSNNSAFDICGALWENGIDVTMVQRSSTHIVKSDSLMDIGLGDLYSERAVTSGMTTEKADLIFASLPYRIMHEFQIPLYQQMAERDKDFYDRLEKAGFDHDWGDDGSGLFMKYLRRGSGYYIDVGAADLVANGDVKLAHGQVDHLTENSVVLADGTELPADLVVYATGYGSMNGWAADLISREVADKVGKVWGLGSDTTKDPGPWEGEQRNMWKPTQQDALWFHGGNLHQSRHYSLYLALQLKARSEGLETPVYGLQEVHHLG
;
A
#
# COMPACT_ATOMS: atom_id res chain seq x y z
N MET A 1 2.05 29.13 61.08
CA MET A 1 1.97 27.71 60.65
C MET A 1 2.07 27.70 59.14
N THR A 2 3.25 27.44 58.65
CA THR A 2 3.53 27.31 57.21
C THR A 2 3.21 25.86 56.82
N GLN A 3 2.11 25.63 56.10
CA GLN A 3 1.85 24.34 55.50
C GLN A 3 2.89 24.14 54.41
N THR A 4 3.80 23.22 54.64
CA THR A 4 4.65 22.63 53.62
C THR A 4 3.75 21.80 52.72
N LEU A 5 3.50 22.29 51.50
CA LEU A 5 2.95 21.47 50.41
C LEU A 5 3.96 20.36 50.18
N GLU A 6 3.57 19.10 50.45
CA GLU A 6 4.33 17.93 50.01
C GLU A 6 4.44 18.00 48.47
N PRO A 7 5.62 17.75 47.90
CA PRO A 7 5.74 17.66 46.45
C PRO A 7 4.84 16.52 45.98
N GLN A 8 3.86 16.82 45.13
CA GLN A 8 3.15 15.80 44.39
C GLN A 8 4.24 15.01 43.61
N THR A 9 4.40 13.76 43.96
CA THR A 9 5.27 12.84 43.19
C THR A 9 4.72 12.79 41.79
N GLU A 10 5.45 13.36 40.82
CA GLU A 10 5.13 13.26 39.39
C GLU A 10 5.00 11.78 39.06
N THR A 11 3.86 11.38 38.50
CA THR A 11 3.63 10.01 38.02
C THR A 11 4.56 9.71 36.85
N THR A 12 5.26 8.57 36.92
CA THR A 12 6.16 8.17 35.82
C THR A 12 5.38 7.85 34.55
N PRO A 13 5.99 7.93 33.37
CA PRO A 13 5.35 7.50 32.10
C PRO A 13 4.74 6.09 32.19
N GLN A 14 5.45 5.15 32.81
CA GLN A 14 4.96 3.78 33.04
C GLN A 14 3.68 3.77 33.89
N GLN A 15 3.65 4.50 34.98
CA GLN A 15 2.48 4.57 35.86
C GLN A 15 1.26 5.19 35.16
N ARG A 16 1.47 6.20 34.31
CA ARG A 16 0.39 6.82 33.53
C ARG A 16 -0.20 5.82 32.52
N VAL A 17 0.66 5.11 31.79
CA VAL A 17 0.23 4.11 30.79
C VAL A 17 -0.50 2.94 31.46
N ASP A 18 0.06 2.37 32.52
CA ASP A 18 -0.54 1.24 33.22
C ASP A 18 -1.89 1.61 33.85
N ALA A 19 -2.01 2.83 34.39
CA ALA A 19 -3.26 3.36 34.91
C ALA A 19 -4.31 3.52 33.81
N TRP A 20 -3.93 4.09 32.66
CA TRP A 20 -4.83 4.28 31.52
C TRP A 20 -5.30 2.93 30.94
N LEU A 21 -4.39 1.99 30.67
CA LEU A 21 -4.71 0.65 30.14
C LEU A 21 -5.60 -0.13 31.13
N GLY A 22 -5.30 -0.06 32.43
CA GLY A 22 -6.09 -0.72 33.47
C GLY A 22 -7.51 -0.13 33.61
N GLU A 23 -7.65 1.18 33.50
CA GLU A 23 -8.96 1.85 33.52
C GLU A 23 -9.76 1.54 32.27
N PHE A 24 -9.13 1.57 31.10
CA PHE A 24 -9.75 1.21 29.83
C PHE A 24 -10.24 -0.23 29.87
N GLU A 25 -9.39 -1.19 30.22
CA GLU A 25 -9.80 -2.61 30.36
C GLU A 25 -10.94 -2.79 31.37
N SER A 26 -10.90 -2.10 32.51
CA SER A 26 -11.95 -2.16 33.51
C SER A 26 -13.30 -1.65 32.97
N ALA A 27 -13.29 -0.55 32.21
CA ALA A 27 -14.48 -0.02 31.56
C ALA A 27 -15.04 -0.99 30.50
N LEU A 28 -14.16 -1.58 29.68
CA LEU A 28 -14.54 -2.58 28.68
C LEU A 28 -15.16 -3.83 29.31
N LYS A 29 -14.57 -4.36 30.39
CA LYS A 29 -15.12 -5.52 31.15
C LYS A 29 -16.47 -5.21 31.77
N ALA A 30 -16.67 -3.97 32.24
CA ALA A 30 -17.93 -3.52 32.81
C ALA A 30 -18.99 -3.18 31.74
N ARG A 31 -18.65 -3.21 30.45
CA ARG A 31 -19.48 -2.70 29.34
C ARG A 31 -19.86 -1.22 29.50
N ASP A 32 -19.03 -0.45 30.21
CA ASP A 32 -19.22 0.98 30.44
C ASP A 32 -18.59 1.77 29.29
N VAL A 33 -19.28 1.78 28.15
CA VAL A 33 -18.83 2.47 26.93
C VAL A 33 -18.59 3.97 27.15
N PRO A 34 -19.49 4.71 27.86
CA PRO A 34 -19.23 6.13 28.14
C PRO A 34 -17.94 6.35 28.95
N ARG A 35 -17.66 5.51 29.94
CA ARG A 35 -16.43 5.57 30.71
C ARG A 35 -15.19 5.28 29.86
N ALA A 36 -15.24 4.25 29.01
CA ALA A 36 -14.14 3.93 28.10
C ALA A 36 -13.86 5.09 27.12
N ALA A 37 -14.90 5.67 26.52
CA ALA A 37 -14.78 6.81 25.61
C ALA A 37 -14.24 8.06 26.30
N SER A 38 -14.55 8.30 27.59
CA SER A 38 -14.05 9.43 28.34
C SER A 38 -12.54 9.41 28.64
N LEU A 39 -11.86 8.32 28.34
CA LEU A 39 -10.40 8.20 28.43
C LEU A 39 -9.67 8.74 27.20
N PHE A 40 -10.41 9.16 26.19
CA PHE A 40 -9.87 9.75 24.97
C PHE A 40 -9.97 11.27 24.99
N ALA A 41 -9.01 11.94 24.39
CA ALA A 41 -9.02 13.39 24.22
C ALA A 41 -10.17 13.85 23.32
N ALA A 42 -10.59 15.10 23.47
CA ALA A 42 -11.64 15.68 22.62
C ALA A 42 -11.30 15.62 21.13
N ALA A 43 -10.02 15.81 20.77
CA ALA A 43 -9.48 15.61 19.43
C ALA A 43 -8.62 14.34 19.41
N SER A 44 -9.26 13.19 19.46
CA SER A 44 -8.59 11.88 19.50
C SER A 44 -8.92 11.03 18.30
N TYR A 45 -8.08 10.02 18.08
CA TYR A 45 -8.18 9.13 16.92
C TYR A 45 -7.88 7.69 17.35
N TRP A 46 -8.81 6.79 17.07
CA TRP A 46 -8.59 5.36 17.22
C TRP A 46 -8.57 4.72 15.85
N ARG A 47 -7.40 4.27 15.41
CA ARG A 47 -7.24 3.48 14.20
C ARG A 47 -7.26 2.00 14.53
N ASP A 48 -8.18 1.26 13.93
CA ASP A 48 -8.30 -0.18 14.10
C ASP A 48 -7.94 -0.94 12.82
N LEU A 49 -7.00 -1.86 12.95
CA LEU A 49 -6.61 -2.79 11.90
C LEU A 49 -7.11 -4.19 12.26
N VAL A 50 -8.35 -4.45 11.90
CA VAL A 50 -9.13 -5.71 12.01
C VAL A 50 -9.37 -6.26 13.41
N SER A 51 -8.97 -5.60 14.48
CA SER A 51 -9.05 -6.16 15.82
C SER A 51 -10.43 -6.01 16.49
N PHE A 52 -11.11 -4.90 16.27
CA PHE A 52 -12.46 -4.64 16.75
C PHE A 52 -13.50 -4.66 15.63
N SER A 53 -13.14 -4.09 14.50
CA SER A 53 -14.07 -3.74 13.43
C SER A 53 -14.18 -4.80 12.32
N TRP A 54 -13.27 -5.77 12.24
CA TRP A 54 -13.06 -6.61 11.04
C TRP A 54 -12.96 -5.78 9.75
N ASN A 55 -12.41 -4.61 9.89
CA ASN A 55 -12.19 -3.60 8.87
C ASN A 55 -10.86 -2.90 9.12
N ILE A 56 -10.44 -2.03 8.22
CA ILE A 56 -9.41 -1.02 8.45
C ILE A 56 -10.15 0.31 8.54
N THR A 57 -10.25 0.86 9.75
CA THR A 57 -11.05 2.05 10.02
C THR A 57 -10.40 2.94 11.04
N THR A 58 -10.69 4.24 10.95
CA THR A 58 -10.33 5.23 11.97
C THR A 58 -11.59 5.91 12.47
N VAL A 59 -11.80 5.88 13.78
CA VAL A 59 -12.86 6.67 14.44
C VAL A 59 -12.23 7.89 15.10
N GLU A 60 -12.96 8.99 15.10
CA GLU A 60 -12.52 10.30 15.60
C GLU A 60 -13.33 10.66 16.83
N ASN A 61 -12.69 11.27 17.81
CA ASN A 61 -13.25 11.79 19.07
C ASN A 61 -13.93 10.73 19.98
N PRO A 62 -14.30 11.07 21.22
CA PRO A 62 -14.97 10.15 22.15
C PRO A 62 -16.29 9.58 21.63
N ASP A 63 -17.05 10.32 20.82
CA ASP A 63 -18.33 9.82 20.28
C ASP A 63 -18.08 8.70 19.28
N GLY A 64 -17.12 8.84 18.34
CA GLY A 64 -16.73 7.78 17.42
C GLY A 64 -16.15 6.55 18.14
N VAL A 65 -15.43 6.74 19.25
CA VAL A 65 -14.98 5.64 20.11
C VAL A 65 -16.16 4.92 20.74
N ALA A 66 -17.17 5.66 21.22
CA ALA A 66 -18.37 5.09 21.82
C ALA A 66 -19.18 4.29 20.78
N ASP A 67 -19.32 4.80 19.57
CA ASP A 67 -20.01 4.13 18.47
C ASP A 67 -19.31 2.80 18.11
N LEU A 68 -17.98 2.83 17.91
CA LEU A 68 -17.21 1.60 17.63
C LEU A 68 -17.37 0.56 18.75
N LEU A 69 -17.22 0.98 20.01
CA LEU A 69 -17.37 0.07 21.15
C LEU A 69 -18.81 -0.44 21.30
N GLY A 70 -19.81 0.41 21.09
CA GLY A 70 -21.23 0.03 21.12
C GLY A 70 -21.55 -1.10 20.16
N GLU A 71 -20.99 -1.08 18.96
CA GLU A 71 -21.22 -2.09 17.93
C GLU A 71 -20.38 -3.36 18.07
N THR A 72 -19.16 -3.24 18.66
CA THR A 72 -18.17 -4.32 18.55
C THR A 72 -17.85 -5.02 19.86
N LEU A 73 -18.05 -4.36 21.00
CA LEU A 73 -17.50 -4.77 22.30
C LEU A 73 -17.97 -6.18 22.75
N ASP A 74 -19.23 -6.51 22.54
CA ASP A 74 -19.80 -7.80 22.98
C ASP A 74 -19.15 -9.00 22.26
N ARG A 75 -18.82 -8.84 20.98
CA ARG A 75 -18.21 -9.88 20.16
C ARG A 75 -16.70 -9.92 20.32
N THR A 76 -16.09 -8.76 20.41
CA THR A 76 -14.62 -8.63 20.53
C THR A 76 -14.13 -9.11 21.87
N ASN A 77 -14.88 -8.83 22.94
CA ASN A 77 -14.56 -9.19 24.33
C ASN A 77 -13.07 -8.98 24.68
N PRO A 78 -12.55 -7.77 24.52
CA PRO A 78 -11.13 -7.47 24.66
C PRO A 78 -10.66 -7.57 26.11
N SER A 79 -9.42 -8.02 26.31
CA SER A 79 -8.83 -8.27 27.64
C SER A 79 -7.31 -8.29 27.57
N SER A 80 -6.69 -8.42 28.76
CA SER A 80 -5.23 -8.63 28.89
C SER A 80 -4.38 -7.50 28.30
N PHE A 81 -4.84 -6.27 28.48
CA PHE A 81 -4.06 -5.10 28.09
C PHE A 81 -2.81 -4.96 28.97
N ALA A 82 -1.64 -4.96 28.34
CA ALA A 82 -0.37 -4.86 29.04
C ALA A 82 0.66 -4.09 28.22
N THR A 83 1.46 -3.28 28.91
CA THR A 83 2.62 -2.60 28.29
C THR A 83 3.63 -3.63 27.80
N GLU A 84 4.07 -3.53 26.54
CA GLU A 84 5.04 -4.46 25.94
C GLU A 84 6.49 -4.02 26.20
N GLU A 85 6.75 -2.71 26.19
CA GLU A 85 8.06 -2.10 26.38
C GLU A 85 7.93 -0.85 27.26
N PRO A 86 9.02 -0.41 27.93
CA PRO A 86 8.99 0.84 28.69
C PRO A 86 8.53 2.01 27.81
N PRO A 87 7.54 2.80 28.27
CA PRO A 87 7.06 3.96 27.54
C PRO A 87 8.16 5.01 27.36
N THR A 88 8.08 5.75 26.26
CA THR A 88 8.92 6.91 25.98
C THR A 88 8.12 8.20 26.14
N GLU A 89 8.79 9.30 26.47
CA GLU A 89 8.17 10.62 26.60
C GLU A 89 8.96 11.64 25.79
N GLY A 90 8.24 12.46 25.02
CA GLY A 90 8.80 13.55 24.23
C GLY A 90 7.72 14.52 23.81
N ASP A 91 8.04 15.82 23.81
CA ASP A 91 7.14 16.90 23.36
C ASP A 91 5.74 16.88 24.02
N GLY A 92 5.68 16.48 25.30
CA GLY A 92 4.42 16.39 26.05
C GLY A 92 3.56 15.17 25.71
N VAL A 93 4.09 14.21 24.93
CA VAL A 93 3.41 12.97 24.55
C VAL A 93 4.10 11.77 25.19
N THR A 94 3.35 10.93 25.90
CA THR A 94 3.80 9.63 26.37
C THR A 94 3.41 8.57 25.36
N THR A 95 4.38 7.86 24.79
CA THR A 95 4.17 6.82 23.77
C THR A 95 4.45 5.44 24.35
N ALA A 96 3.53 4.49 24.17
CA ALA A 96 3.65 3.13 24.69
C ALA A 96 3.20 2.06 23.71
N TRP A 97 4.00 1.01 23.60
CA TRP A 97 3.60 -0.24 22.97
C TRP A 97 2.81 -1.09 23.97
N PHE A 98 1.74 -1.70 23.49
CA PHE A 98 0.94 -2.59 24.33
C PHE A 98 0.45 -3.79 23.56
N THR A 99 0.14 -4.86 24.30
CA THR A 99 -0.52 -6.05 23.79
C THR A 99 -1.91 -6.17 24.39
N PHE A 100 -2.78 -6.90 23.73
CA PHE A 100 -4.12 -7.23 24.21
C PHE A 100 -4.62 -8.51 23.54
N GLU A 101 -5.72 -9.05 24.05
CA GLU A 101 -6.40 -10.19 23.46
C GLU A 101 -7.84 -9.85 23.13
N THR A 102 -8.36 -10.48 22.09
CA THR A 102 -9.81 -10.52 21.80
C THR A 102 -10.34 -11.93 22.00
N ALA A 103 -11.66 -12.12 21.85
CA ALA A 103 -12.24 -13.46 21.90
C ALA A 103 -11.56 -14.43 20.92
N VAL A 104 -11.16 -13.95 19.73
CA VAL A 104 -10.67 -14.79 18.63
C VAL A 104 -9.21 -14.55 18.26
N GLY A 105 -8.55 -13.54 18.81
CA GLY A 105 -7.20 -13.20 18.36
C GLY A 105 -6.32 -12.57 19.43
N ARG A 106 -5.04 -12.38 19.08
CA ARG A 106 -4.05 -11.62 19.86
C ARG A 106 -3.68 -10.37 19.11
N GLY A 107 -3.68 -9.26 19.82
CA GLY A 107 -3.44 -7.95 19.26
C GLY A 107 -2.28 -7.22 19.92
N LYS A 108 -1.81 -6.20 19.23
CA LYS A 108 -0.88 -5.21 19.76
C LYS A 108 -1.20 -3.84 19.19
N GLY A 109 -0.68 -2.83 19.84
CA GLY A 109 -0.95 -1.48 19.41
C GLY A 109 0.07 -0.46 19.92
N LEU A 110 -0.20 0.78 19.56
CA LEU A 110 0.58 1.94 19.96
C LEU A 110 -0.38 2.99 20.52
N LEU A 111 -0.15 3.36 21.79
CA LEU A 111 -0.90 4.38 22.52
C LEU A 111 -0.04 5.64 22.63
N ARG A 112 -0.64 6.80 22.34
CA ARG A 112 -0.05 8.10 22.67
C ARG A 112 -0.98 8.85 23.61
N LEU A 113 -0.47 9.14 24.80
CA LEU A 113 -1.17 9.92 25.81
C LEU A 113 -0.70 11.36 25.80
N ILE A 114 -1.63 12.26 26.02
CA ILE A 114 -1.38 13.67 26.33
C ILE A 114 -2.03 14.02 27.67
N GLU A 115 -1.61 15.11 28.26
CA GLU A 115 -2.20 15.60 29.52
C GLU A 115 -3.27 16.66 29.21
N GLU A 116 -4.52 16.39 29.61
CA GLU A 116 -5.62 17.36 29.62
C GLU A 116 -6.16 17.49 31.05
N ASP A 117 -6.22 18.71 31.57
CA ASP A 117 -6.73 19.01 32.93
C ASP A 117 -6.19 18.05 34.02
N VAL A 118 -4.87 17.80 34.03
CA VAL A 118 -4.17 16.90 34.96
C VAL A 118 -4.56 15.41 34.82
N ARG A 119 -5.15 15.03 33.71
CA ARG A 119 -5.47 13.62 33.37
C ARG A 119 -4.75 13.22 32.11
N SER A 120 -4.17 12.01 32.12
CA SER A 120 -3.65 11.41 30.90
C SER A 120 -4.81 10.85 30.08
N VAL A 121 -4.96 11.33 28.85
CA VAL A 121 -5.99 10.91 27.90
C VAL A 121 -5.34 10.43 26.60
N ALA A 122 -5.97 9.47 25.92
CA ALA A 122 -5.47 8.99 24.65
C ALA A 122 -5.69 10.03 23.54
N TRP A 123 -4.61 10.46 22.91
CA TRP A 123 -4.66 11.26 21.71
C TRP A 123 -4.75 10.38 20.45
N THR A 124 -3.83 9.41 20.31
CA THR A 124 -3.91 8.41 19.25
C THR A 124 -3.84 7.01 19.84
N PHE A 125 -4.67 6.13 19.33
CA PHE A 125 -4.76 4.74 19.75
C PHE A 125 -4.80 3.83 18.51
N LEU A 126 -3.76 3.03 18.31
CA LEU A 126 -3.72 2.01 17.27
C LEU A 126 -3.99 0.66 17.89
N THR A 127 -4.92 -0.11 17.33
CA THR A 127 -5.13 -1.52 17.64
C THR A 127 -5.00 -2.37 16.39
N THR A 128 -4.26 -3.49 16.48
CA THR A 128 -4.06 -4.41 15.37
C THR A 128 -4.16 -5.84 15.84
N LEU A 129 -4.72 -6.74 15.04
CA LEU A 129 -4.51 -8.18 15.21
C LEU A 129 -3.21 -8.59 14.52
N TYR A 130 -2.45 -9.51 15.12
CA TYR A 130 -1.31 -10.14 14.47
C TYR A 130 -1.45 -11.66 14.33
N GLU A 131 -2.39 -12.30 15.05
CA GLU A 131 -2.70 -13.71 14.90
C GLU A 131 -4.11 -14.07 15.40
N LEU A 132 -4.66 -15.18 14.93
CA LEU A 132 -5.92 -15.76 15.38
C LEU A 132 -5.65 -16.93 16.32
N LYS A 133 -6.32 -16.97 17.49
CA LYS A 133 -6.18 -18.03 18.49
C LYS A 133 -6.64 -19.38 17.93
N GLY A 134 -5.80 -20.39 18.04
CA GLY A 134 -6.06 -21.73 17.50
C GLY A 134 -5.84 -21.85 15.98
N HIS A 135 -5.42 -20.78 15.32
CA HIS A 135 -5.14 -20.72 13.88
C HIS A 135 -3.83 -19.97 13.60
N GLU A 136 -2.89 -20.09 14.52
CA GLU A 136 -1.60 -19.43 14.44
C GLU A 136 -0.76 -19.95 13.27
N GLU A 137 0.11 -19.09 12.72
CA GLU A 137 1.13 -19.57 11.78
C GLU A 137 2.08 -20.56 12.49
N PRO A 138 2.48 -21.65 11.82
CA PRO A 138 3.38 -22.65 12.41
C PRO A 138 4.80 -22.08 12.61
N ARG A 139 5.05 -21.51 13.79
CA ARG A 139 6.31 -20.88 14.19
C ARG A 139 6.90 -21.54 15.44
N GLY A 140 8.19 -21.29 15.69
CA GLY A 140 8.87 -21.79 16.90
C GLY A 140 8.75 -23.31 17.02
N GLU A 141 8.18 -23.77 18.12
CA GLU A 141 7.98 -25.21 18.40
C GLU A 141 6.87 -25.84 17.53
N ALA A 142 5.96 -25.04 16.97
CA ALA A 142 4.91 -25.52 16.08
C ALA A 142 5.35 -25.69 14.61
N ARG A 143 6.65 -25.48 14.30
CA ARG A 143 7.17 -25.70 12.95
C ARG A 143 6.96 -27.13 12.48
N PRO A 144 6.57 -27.34 11.21
CA PRO A 144 6.51 -28.70 10.67
C PRO A 144 7.89 -29.35 10.70
N MET A 145 7.94 -30.63 11.03
CA MET A 145 9.20 -31.39 11.14
C MET A 145 9.88 -31.62 9.78
N GLY A 146 9.21 -31.34 8.66
CA GLY A 146 9.75 -31.57 7.32
C GLY A 146 9.81 -33.04 6.92
N ALA A 147 10.13 -33.93 7.85
CA ALA A 147 10.11 -35.38 7.67
C ALA A 147 9.71 -36.09 8.96
N GLU A 148 8.99 -37.19 8.86
CA GLU A 148 8.80 -38.11 9.98
C GLU A 148 10.09 -38.85 10.27
N HIS A 149 10.47 -38.97 11.54
CA HIS A 149 11.63 -39.74 11.94
C HIS A 149 11.30 -41.26 11.92
N GLY A 150 12.27 -42.05 11.63
CA GLY A 150 12.13 -43.50 11.46
C GLY A 150 12.10 -43.93 9.99
N ALA A 151 12.07 -45.25 9.75
CA ALA A 151 11.96 -45.80 8.42
C ALA A 151 10.54 -46.30 8.16
N HIS A 152 9.89 -45.76 7.17
CA HIS A 152 8.52 -46.13 6.76
C HIS A 152 8.51 -46.56 5.30
N ARG A 153 7.76 -47.62 4.99
CA ARG A 153 7.44 -47.95 3.60
C ARG A 153 6.45 -46.92 3.07
N ASP A 154 6.50 -46.67 1.76
CA ASP A 154 5.58 -45.78 1.05
C ASP A 154 5.57 -44.33 1.60
N ARG A 155 6.72 -43.89 2.17
CA ARG A 155 6.89 -42.51 2.64
C ARG A 155 6.76 -41.54 1.48
N THR A 156 5.86 -40.57 1.62
CA THR A 156 5.76 -39.42 0.71
C THR A 156 6.72 -38.32 1.20
N THR A 157 7.63 -37.89 0.34
CA THR A 157 8.54 -36.78 0.62
C THR A 157 7.83 -35.45 0.65
N TRP A 158 8.47 -34.42 1.20
CA TRP A 158 7.94 -33.04 1.19
C TRP A 158 7.65 -32.58 -0.24
N LEU A 159 8.57 -32.81 -1.17
CA LEU A 159 8.40 -32.43 -2.58
C LEU A 159 7.22 -33.16 -3.25
N GLU A 160 7.06 -34.46 -3.02
CA GLU A 160 5.95 -35.23 -3.60
C GLU A 160 4.60 -34.77 -3.09
N ARG A 161 4.48 -34.47 -1.78
CA ARG A 161 3.25 -33.90 -1.20
C ARG A 161 2.92 -32.57 -1.85
N ARG A 162 3.91 -31.69 -1.97
CA ARG A 162 3.74 -30.39 -2.61
C ARG A 162 3.33 -30.53 -4.09
N GLN A 163 3.97 -31.39 -4.84
CA GLN A 163 3.60 -31.66 -6.24
C GLN A 163 2.17 -32.19 -6.36
N GLN A 164 1.74 -33.02 -5.40
CA GLN A 164 0.38 -33.53 -5.35
C GLN A 164 -0.63 -32.40 -5.05
N GLU A 165 -0.33 -31.53 -4.06
CA GLU A 165 -1.14 -30.34 -3.74
C GLU A 165 -1.26 -29.43 -4.95
N ASP A 166 -0.14 -29.13 -5.62
CA ASP A 166 -0.08 -28.25 -6.81
C ASP A 166 -0.86 -28.85 -8.01
N ALA A 167 -0.84 -30.18 -8.15
CA ALA A 167 -1.57 -30.86 -9.21
C ALA A 167 -3.08 -30.96 -8.95
N ASP A 168 -3.48 -31.02 -7.68
CA ASP A 168 -4.89 -31.13 -7.28
C ASP A 168 -5.59 -29.77 -7.22
N LEU A 169 -4.87 -28.72 -6.80
CA LEU A 169 -5.41 -27.38 -6.59
C LEU A 169 -5.93 -26.77 -7.90
N GLY A 170 -7.18 -26.32 -7.87
CA GLY A 170 -7.90 -25.77 -9.03
C GLY A 170 -8.47 -26.84 -9.97
N ILE A 171 -8.19 -28.13 -9.73
CA ILE A 171 -8.70 -29.27 -10.51
C ILE A 171 -9.61 -30.14 -9.64
N GLY A 172 -9.04 -30.90 -8.70
CA GLY A 172 -9.79 -31.74 -7.76
C GLY A 172 -10.26 -30.94 -6.53
N THR A 173 -9.42 -30.04 -6.05
CA THR A 173 -9.73 -29.16 -4.92
C THR A 173 -9.77 -27.70 -5.37
N GLN A 174 -10.88 -27.02 -5.16
CA GLN A 174 -11.00 -25.60 -5.50
C GLN A 174 -10.28 -24.73 -4.45
N PRO A 175 -9.59 -23.65 -4.88
CA PRO A 175 -9.02 -22.69 -3.93
C PRO A 175 -10.15 -21.98 -3.17
N TYR A 176 -9.98 -21.80 -1.85
CA TYR A 176 -10.85 -20.93 -1.08
C TYR A 176 -10.67 -19.46 -1.48
N VAL A 177 -9.42 -19.05 -1.71
CA VAL A 177 -9.06 -17.71 -2.17
C VAL A 177 -8.39 -17.77 -3.53
N LEU A 178 -8.94 -17.07 -4.51
CA LEU A 178 -8.27 -16.80 -5.78
C LEU A 178 -7.72 -15.38 -5.78
N VAL A 179 -6.43 -15.24 -6.04
CA VAL A 179 -5.74 -13.95 -6.17
C VAL A 179 -5.40 -13.72 -7.64
N VAL A 180 -6.03 -12.74 -8.25
CA VAL A 180 -5.77 -12.33 -9.64
C VAL A 180 -4.74 -11.21 -9.66
N GLY A 181 -3.56 -11.52 -10.21
CA GLY A 181 -2.38 -10.65 -10.23
C GLY A 181 -1.28 -11.15 -9.30
N GLY A 182 -0.22 -11.66 -9.89
CA GLY A 182 0.95 -12.26 -9.21
C GLY A 182 2.14 -11.31 -9.13
N GLY A 183 1.89 -10.01 -8.92
CA GLY A 183 2.90 -9.03 -8.55
C GLY A 183 3.29 -9.12 -7.07
N GLN A 184 4.03 -8.11 -6.56
CA GLN A 184 4.43 -8.06 -5.16
C GLN A 184 3.26 -8.22 -4.18
N GLY A 185 2.11 -7.62 -4.47
CA GLY A 185 0.91 -7.75 -3.62
C GLY A 185 0.39 -9.18 -3.60
N GLY A 186 0.12 -9.77 -4.76
CA GLY A 186 -0.41 -11.14 -4.84
C GLY A 186 0.53 -12.18 -4.26
N ILE A 187 1.83 -12.04 -4.47
CA ILE A 187 2.87 -12.94 -3.91
C ILE A 187 2.94 -12.78 -2.39
N ALA A 188 2.93 -11.54 -1.86
CA ALA A 188 2.96 -11.28 -0.43
C ALA A 188 1.74 -11.88 0.29
N LEU A 189 0.54 -11.68 -0.28
CA LEU A 189 -0.69 -12.26 0.24
C LEU A 189 -0.69 -13.78 0.13
N GLY A 190 -0.28 -14.34 -1.02
CA GLY A 190 -0.18 -15.79 -1.22
C GLY A 190 0.75 -16.46 -0.21
N ALA A 191 1.88 -15.81 0.13
CA ALA A 191 2.79 -16.29 1.16
C ALA A 191 2.13 -16.32 2.56
N ARG A 192 1.40 -15.25 2.93
CA ARG A 192 0.64 -15.19 4.19
C ARG A 192 -0.43 -16.29 4.26
N LEU A 193 -1.22 -16.43 3.20
CA LEU A 193 -2.27 -17.45 3.13
C LEU A 193 -1.69 -18.87 3.21
N ARG A 194 -0.54 -19.11 2.56
CA ARG A 194 0.18 -20.40 2.67
C ARG A 194 0.59 -20.70 4.11
N GLN A 195 1.17 -19.72 4.82
CA GLN A 195 1.57 -19.91 6.23
C GLN A 195 0.37 -20.11 7.16
N LEU A 196 -0.77 -19.51 6.85
CA LEU A 196 -2.02 -19.69 7.60
C LEU A 196 -2.81 -20.96 7.20
N GLY A 197 -2.31 -21.74 6.23
CA GLY A 197 -2.96 -22.97 5.77
C GLY A 197 -4.29 -22.71 5.04
N VAL A 198 -4.48 -21.52 4.45
CA VAL A 198 -5.66 -21.21 3.63
C VAL A 198 -5.44 -21.72 2.22
N PRO A 199 -6.31 -22.62 1.68
CA PRO A 199 -6.24 -23.04 0.29
C PRO A 199 -6.36 -21.84 -0.64
N SER A 200 -5.27 -21.42 -1.26
CA SER A 200 -5.23 -20.23 -2.10
C SER A 200 -4.43 -20.47 -3.37
N LEU A 201 -4.78 -19.74 -4.41
CA LEU A 201 -4.10 -19.78 -5.70
C LEU A 201 -3.88 -18.36 -6.20
N VAL A 202 -2.63 -18.05 -6.55
CA VAL A 202 -2.26 -16.80 -7.23
C VAL A 202 -2.15 -17.10 -8.73
N ILE A 203 -2.79 -16.30 -9.57
CA ILE A 203 -2.69 -16.41 -11.03
C ILE A 203 -2.12 -15.14 -11.64
N ASP A 204 -1.29 -15.30 -12.67
CA ASP A 204 -0.73 -14.16 -13.40
C ASP A 204 -0.56 -14.46 -14.88
N LYS A 205 -0.77 -13.43 -15.71
CA LYS A 205 -0.64 -13.51 -17.18
C LYS A 205 0.80 -13.70 -17.68
N TYR A 206 1.79 -13.31 -16.88
CA TYR A 206 3.20 -13.42 -17.24
C TYR A 206 3.73 -14.85 -17.09
N GLN A 207 4.83 -15.13 -17.77
CA GLN A 207 5.43 -16.48 -17.82
C GLN A 207 6.14 -16.86 -16.51
N ARG A 208 6.61 -15.86 -15.74
CA ARG A 208 7.33 -16.07 -14.48
C ARG A 208 6.92 -15.04 -13.44
N PRO A 209 6.93 -15.39 -12.16
CA PRO A 209 6.85 -14.40 -11.11
C PRO A 209 7.94 -13.33 -11.29
N GLY A 210 7.58 -12.06 -11.12
CA GLY A 210 8.50 -10.93 -11.28
C GLY A 210 8.60 -10.36 -12.70
N ASP A 211 8.02 -10.99 -13.73
CA ASP A 211 8.10 -10.48 -15.09
C ASP A 211 7.37 -9.14 -15.29
N GLN A 212 6.40 -8.81 -14.44
CA GLN A 212 5.80 -7.47 -14.38
C GLN A 212 6.82 -6.37 -14.06
N TRP A 213 7.91 -6.69 -13.33
CA TRP A 213 9.03 -5.78 -13.10
C TRP A 213 10.04 -5.82 -14.24
N ARG A 214 10.44 -7.03 -14.68
CA ARG A 214 11.39 -7.19 -15.78
C ARG A 214 10.90 -6.55 -17.08
N GLY A 215 9.59 -6.56 -17.33
CA GLY A 215 8.95 -5.94 -18.50
C GLY A 215 8.84 -4.40 -18.46
N ARG A 216 9.31 -3.72 -17.39
CA ARG A 216 9.33 -2.26 -17.33
C ARG A 216 10.55 -1.70 -18.07
N TYR A 217 10.57 -0.35 -18.26
CA TYR A 217 11.69 0.31 -18.95
C TYR A 217 13.05 -0.02 -18.31
N LYS A 218 14.07 -0.12 -19.18
CA LYS A 218 15.39 -0.68 -18.86
C LYS A 218 16.09 -0.04 -17.67
N SER A 219 15.95 1.27 -17.51
CA SER A 219 16.60 2.07 -16.46
C SER A 219 15.86 2.06 -15.12
N LEU A 220 14.71 1.39 -14.98
CA LEU A 220 13.92 1.44 -13.75
C LEU A 220 14.69 0.90 -12.55
N CYS A 221 14.85 1.75 -11.55
CA CYS A 221 15.29 1.41 -10.21
C CYS A 221 14.23 1.85 -9.21
N LEU A 222 14.09 1.17 -8.08
CA LEU A 222 13.22 1.64 -7.01
C LEU A 222 13.75 2.97 -6.47
N HIS A 223 12.84 3.85 -6.10
CA HIS A 223 13.18 5.12 -5.46
C HIS A 223 13.08 5.05 -3.94
N ASP A 224 12.44 4.01 -3.42
CA ASP A 224 12.35 3.69 -2.00
C ASP A 224 13.51 2.77 -1.58
N PRO A 225 13.95 2.81 -0.30
CA PRO A 225 15.12 2.07 0.15
C PRO A 225 14.79 0.62 0.52
N VAL A 226 15.79 -0.25 0.44
CA VAL A 226 15.68 -1.69 0.74
C VAL A 226 15.11 -2.00 2.14
N TRP A 227 15.31 -1.13 3.12
CA TRP A 227 14.73 -1.26 4.47
C TRP A 227 13.21 -1.06 4.48
N TYR A 228 12.69 -0.32 3.50
CA TYR A 228 11.26 -0.05 3.31
C TYR A 228 10.59 -1.13 2.45
N ASP A 229 11.29 -1.67 1.46
CA ASP A 229 10.72 -2.38 0.31
C ASP A 229 10.64 -3.91 0.40
N HIS A 230 11.17 -4.57 1.42
CA HIS A 230 11.13 -6.04 1.45
C HIS A 230 9.72 -6.63 1.67
N LEU A 231 9.52 -7.90 1.28
CA LEU A 231 8.26 -8.64 1.47
C LEU A 231 8.16 -9.27 2.88
N PRO A 232 6.96 -9.82 3.26
CA PRO A 232 6.81 -10.56 4.52
C PRO A 232 7.83 -11.70 4.66
N TYR A 233 8.22 -12.04 5.88
CA TYR A 233 9.08 -13.17 6.27
C TYR A 233 10.54 -13.08 5.83
N LEU A 234 10.85 -12.53 4.66
CA LEU A 234 12.21 -12.49 4.10
C LEU A 234 12.62 -11.04 3.78
N LYS A 235 13.62 -10.56 4.51
CA LYS A 235 14.27 -9.28 4.21
C LYS A 235 15.15 -9.42 2.99
N PHE A 236 15.45 -8.29 2.33
CA PHE A 236 16.49 -8.28 1.31
C PHE A 236 17.85 -8.59 1.94
N PRO A 237 18.77 -9.25 1.23
CA PRO A 237 20.13 -9.49 1.72
C PRO A 237 20.86 -8.19 2.04
N ASP A 238 21.67 -8.18 3.10
CA ASP A 238 22.39 -7.01 3.59
C ASP A 238 23.36 -6.37 2.56
N ASN A 239 23.75 -7.12 1.54
CA ASN A 239 24.62 -6.65 0.46
C ASN A 239 23.85 -6.12 -0.77
N TRP A 240 22.54 -5.95 -0.66
CA TRP A 240 21.78 -5.35 -1.76
C TRP A 240 22.03 -3.86 -1.88
N PRO A 241 21.92 -3.27 -3.11
CA PRO A 241 21.96 -1.83 -3.28
C PRO A 241 20.80 -1.19 -2.51
N VAL A 242 21.01 0.01 -2.00
CA VAL A 242 19.98 0.77 -1.27
C VAL A 242 18.72 0.93 -2.11
N PHE A 243 18.87 1.19 -3.40
CA PHE A 243 17.78 1.26 -4.36
C PHE A 243 17.87 0.05 -5.29
N ALA A 244 16.87 -0.81 -5.25
CA ALA A 244 16.91 -2.07 -5.98
C ALA A 244 16.53 -1.90 -7.46
N PRO A 245 17.37 -2.35 -8.42
CA PRO A 245 17.02 -2.38 -9.84
C PRO A 245 15.86 -3.34 -10.12
N LYS A 246 15.03 -3.00 -11.11
CA LYS A 246 13.83 -3.77 -11.47
C LYS A 246 14.05 -5.25 -11.73
N ASP A 247 15.15 -5.61 -12.40
CA ASP A 247 15.46 -7.00 -12.73
C ASP A 247 15.82 -7.80 -11.47
N LYS A 248 16.53 -7.14 -10.53
CA LYS A 248 16.85 -7.72 -9.24
C LYS A 248 15.59 -7.97 -8.39
N ILE A 249 14.62 -7.04 -8.42
CA ILE A 249 13.30 -7.24 -7.81
C ILE A 249 12.55 -8.38 -8.51
N GLY A 250 12.58 -8.45 -9.84
CA GLY A 250 11.97 -9.54 -10.59
C GLY A 250 12.52 -10.91 -10.19
N ASP A 251 13.84 -11.04 -10.07
CA ASP A 251 14.52 -12.27 -9.65
C ASP A 251 14.22 -12.63 -8.18
N TRP A 252 14.11 -11.60 -7.32
CA TRP A 252 13.71 -11.81 -5.93
C TRP A 252 12.29 -12.34 -5.83
N LEU A 253 11.33 -11.75 -6.53
CA LEU A 253 9.94 -12.20 -6.52
C LEU A 253 9.80 -13.64 -7.00
N GLU A 254 10.55 -14.05 -8.04
CA GLU A 254 10.58 -15.44 -8.50
C GLU A 254 11.17 -16.37 -7.44
N SER A 255 12.30 -16.00 -6.85
CA SER A 255 12.95 -16.79 -5.79
C SER A 255 12.08 -16.86 -4.54
N TYR A 256 11.48 -15.74 -4.14
CA TYR A 256 10.59 -15.64 -2.99
C TYR A 256 9.36 -16.55 -3.16
N THR A 257 8.72 -16.53 -4.33
CA THR A 257 7.56 -17.38 -4.64
C THR A 257 7.90 -18.87 -4.46
N LYS A 258 9.08 -19.28 -4.90
CA LYS A 258 9.58 -20.67 -4.76
C LYS A 258 9.89 -21.01 -3.30
N VAL A 259 10.62 -20.15 -2.59
CA VAL A 259 11.05 -20.39 -1.21
C VAL A 259 9.88 -20.40 -0.22
N MET A 260 8.90 -19.51 -0.44
CA MET A 260 7.69 -19.42 0.37
C MET A 260 6.61 -20.44 -0.05
N GLU A 261 6.87 -21.22 -1.09
CA GLU A 261 5.96 -22.24 -1.60
C GLU A 261 4.57 -21.71 -1.94
N VAL A 262 4.51 -20.51 -2.50
CA VAL A 262 3.25 -19.88 -2.89
C VAL A 262 2.62 -20.67 -4.04
N PRO A 263 1.38 -21.18 -3.93
CA PRO A 263 0.67 -21.76 -5.05
C PRO A 263 0.45 -20.71 -6.14
N TYR A 264 1.12 -20.88 -7.29
CA TYR A 264 1.20 -19.84 -8.31
C TYR A 264 1.09 -20.43 -9.71
N TRP A 265 0.14 -19.93 -10.50
CA TRP A 265 0.00 -20.28 -11.91
C TRP A 265 0.42 -19.12 -12.81
N SER A 266 1.53 -19.29 -13.48
CA SER A 266 1.98 -18.42 -14.57
C SER A 266 1.16 -18.62 -15.84
N SER A 267 1.29 -17.71 -16.82
CA SER A 267 0.61 -17.76 -18.13
C SER A 267 -0.90 -18.03 -18.00
N THR A 268 -1.51 -17.42 -16.99
CA THR A 268 -2.92 -17.62 -16.64
C THR A 268 -3.64 -16.28 -16.57
N VAL A 269 -4.66 -16.11 -17.41
CA VAL A 269 -5.46 -14.88 -17.52
C VAL A 269 -6.87 -15.16 -17.03
N ALA A 270 -7.37 -14.34 -16.11
CA ALA A 270 -8.79 -14.31 -15.79
C ALA A 270 -9.53 -13.52 -16.86
N THR A 271 -10.57 -14.11 -17.42
CA THR A 271 -11.32 -13.55 -18.56
C THR A 271 -12.72 -13.09 -18.18
N ALA A 272 -13.35 -13.73 -17.19
CA ALA A 272 -14.63 -13.33 -16.64
C ALA A 272 -14.79 -13.84 -15.21
N ALA A 273 -15.60 -13.14 -14.40
CA ALA A 273 -15.97 -13.60 -13.07
C ALA A 273 -17.42 -13.21 -12.76
N SER A 274 -18.12 -14.07 -12.03
CA SER A 274 -19.47 -13.81 -11.51
C SER A 274 -19.62 -14.36 -10.11
N TYR A 275 -20.37 -13.67 -9.27
CA TYR A 275 -20.66 -14.06 -7.88
C TYR A 275 -22.09 -14.57 -7.75
N SER A 276 -22.26 -15.68 -7.07
CA SER A 276 -23.58 -16.22 -6.72
C SER A 276 -23.87 -15.97 -5.23
N GLU A 277 -24.83 -15.13 -4.93
CA GLU A 277 -25.28 -14.91 -3.54
C GLU A 277 -25.90 -16.18 -2.92
N GLU A 278 -26.52 -17.05 -3.74
CA GLU A 278 -27.14 -18.29 -3.29
C GLU A 278 -26.10 -19.29 -2.74
N THR A 279 -24.96 -19.43 -3.43
CA THR A 279 -23.91 -20.38 -3.04
C THR A 279 -22.75 -19.73 -2.25
N GLY A 280 -22.68 -18.40 -2.25
CA GLY A 280 -21.55 -17.65 -1.69
C GLY A 280 -20.23 -17.97 -2.39
N GLU A 281 -20.27 -18.19 -3.72
CA GLU A 281 -19.12 -18.59 -4.53
C GLU A 281 -18.95 -17.71 -5.75
N TRP A 282 -17.71 -17.52 -6.12
CA TRP A 282 -17.35 -16.97 -7.42
C TRP A 282 -17.24 -18.09 -8.46
N THR A 283 -17.66 -17.81 -9.68
CA THR A 283 -17.28 -18.57 -10.89
C THR A 283 -16.33 -17.70 -11.67
N VAL A 284 -15.08 -18.16 -11.82
CA VAL A 284 -14.04 -17.40 -12.52
C VAL A 284 -13.56 -18.20 -13.72
N GLU A 285 -13.80 -17.66 -14.91
CA GLU A 285 -13.29 -18.19 -16.16
C GLU A 285 -11.85 -17.73 -16.36
N ILE A 286 -10.96 -18.68 -16.63
CA ILE A 286 -9.54 -18.40 -16.87
C ILE A 286 -9.07 -19.08 -18.15
N GLU A 287 -8.01 -18.54 -18.71
CA GLU A 287 -7.23 -19.19 -19.75
C GLU A 287 -5.83 -19.46 -19.22
N ARG A 288 -5.44 -20.73 -19.10
CA ARG A 288 -4.13 -21.16 -18.68
C ARG A 288 -3.39 -21.83 -19.82
N GLU A 289 -2.24 -21.25 -20.22
CA GLU A 289 -1.45 -21.74 -21.36
C GLU A 289 -2.31 -21.96 -22.62
N GLY A 290 -3.25 -21.04 -22.88
CA GLY A 290 -4.17 -21.12 -24.03
C GLY A 290 -5.34 -22.10 -23.87
N LYS A 291 -5.54 -22.69 -22.68
CA LYS A 291 -6.64 -23.64 -22.42
C LYS A 291 -7.64 -23.02 -21.45
N PRO A 292 -8.95 -23.04 -21.75
CA PRO A 292 -9.97 -22.56 -20.86
C PRO A 292 -10.15 -23.49 -19.65
N LEU A 293 -10.36 -22.90 -18.47
CA LEU A 293 -10.65 -23.58 -17.22
C LEU A 293 -11.53 -22.69 -16.35
N THR A 294 -12.38 -23.28 -15.52
CA THR A 294 -13.25 -22.57 -14.57
C THR A 294 -12.82 -22.86 -13.15
N LEU A 295 -12.60 -21.83 -12.35
CA LEU A 295 -12.34 -21.93 -10.92
C LEU A 295 -13.55 -21.46 -10.12
N ARG A 296 -13.72 -22.01 -8.91
CA ARG A 296 -14.87 -21.71 -8.01
C ARG A 296 -14.38 -21.35 -6.61
N PRO A 297 -13.72 -20.20 -6.45
CA PRO A 297 -13.27 -19.74 -5.12
C PRO A 297 -14.43 -19.15 -4.31
N LYS A 298 -14.30 -19.18 -2.98
CA LYS A 298 -15.20 -18.45 -2.07
C LYS A 298 -14.83 -16.96 -1.97
N GLN A 299 -13.57 -16.62 -2.16
CA GLN A 299 -13.07 -15.26 -2.05
C GLN A 299 -12.26 -14.90 -3.30
N LEU A 300 -12.52 -13.73 -3.87
CA LEU A 300 -11.80 -13.20 -5.01
C LEU A 300 -11.02 -11.95 -4.62
N VAL A 301 -9.71 -11.97 -4.82
CA VAL A 301 -8.82 -10.83 -4.55
C VAL A 301 -8.26 -10.30 -5.85
N LEU A 302 -8.50 -9.03 -6.15
CA LEU A 302 -7.88 -8.33 -7.26
C LEU A 302 -6.58 -7.66 -6.78
N ALA A 303 -5.45 -8.29 -7.09
CA ALA A 303 -4.10 -7.79 -6.82
C ALA A 303 -3.42 -7.29 -8.10
N THR A 304 -4.21 -6.65 -8.96
CA THR A 304 -3.85 -6.24 -10.32
C THR A 304 -2.95 -5.00 -10.40
N GLY A 305 -2.65 -4.40 -9.25
CA GLY A 305 -1.74 -3.26 -9.09
C GLY A 305 -2.40 -1.91 -9.36
N MET A 306 -2.01 -0.91 -8.57
CA MET A 306 -2.42 0.50 -8.76
C MET A 306 -1.95 1.04 -10.12
N SER A 307 -0.81 0.57 -10.61
CA SER A 307 -0.22 0.88 -11.91
C SER A 307 -0.45 -0.24 -12.94
N GLY A 308 -1.54 -0.97 -12.84
CA GLY A 308 -1.83 -2.11 -13.69
C GLY A 308 -2.63 -1.78 -14.96
N LYS A 309 -3.41 -0.70 -14.94
CA LYS A 309 -4.29 -0.29 -16.07
C LYS A 309 -3.79 1.03 -16.67
N PRO A 310 -2.98 1.00 -17.75
CA PRO A 310 -2.45 2.21 -18.37
C PRO A 310 -3.56 3.16 -18.83
N ASN A 311 -3.40 4.46 -18.55
CA ASN A 311 -4.30 5.50 -19.01
C ASN A 311 -3.77 6.09 -20.31
N LEU A 312 -4.19 5.54 -21.45
CA LEU A 312 -3.83 6.04 -22.77
C LEU A 312 -4.87 7.09 -23.20
N PRO A 313 -4.45 8.35 -23.49
CA PRO A 313 -5.36 9.33 -24.01
C PRO A 313 -5.77 8.96 -25.45
N VAL A 314 -7.00 9.25 -25.81
CA VAL A 314 -7.48 9.21 -27.20
C VAL A 314 -7.35 10.61 -27.76
N LEU A 315 -6.44 10.79 -28.72
CA LEU A 315 -6.10 12.07 -29.32
C LEU A 315 -6.34 12.04 -30.82
N PRO A 316 -6.88 13.13 -31.42
CA PRO A 316 -6.94 13.25 -32.87
C PRO A 316 -5.56 13.12 -33.49
N GLY A 317 -5.46 12.46 -34.63
CA GLY A 317 -4.21 12.32 -35.37
C GLY A 317 -3.27 11.21 -34.92
N GLN A 318 -3.63 10.41 -33.88
CA GLN A 318 -2.82 9.25 -33.48
C GLN A 318 -2.66 8.23 -34.62
N ASP A 319 -3.65 8.11 -35.49
CA ASP A 319 -3.68 7.19 -36.64
C ASP A 319 -2.86 7.68 -37.84
N VAL A 320 -2.55 8.97 -37.92
CA VAL A 320 -1.72 9.53 -39.02
C VAL A 320 -0.27 9.79 -38.60
N PHE A 321 0.02 9.77 -37.32
CA PHE A 321 1.39 9.93 -36.83
C PHE A 321 2.28 8.78 -37.30
N ARG A 322 3.42 9.12 -37.91
CA ARG A 322 4.35 8.15 -38.53
C ARG A 322 5.42 7.60 -37.59
N GLY A 323 5.59 8.23 -36.42
CA GLY A 323 6.52 7.78 -35.39
C GLY A 323 5.91 6.68 -34.51
N ASP A 324 6.68 6.24 -33.55
CA ASP A 324 6.24 5.29 -32.53
C ASP A 324 5.42 5.97 -31.44
N GLN A 325 4.44 5.24 -30.87
CA GLN A 325 3.61 5.71 -29.76
C GLN A 325 3.40 4.59 -28.76
N HIS A 326 3.63 4.85 -27.48
CA HIS A 326 3.31 3.88 -26.45
C HIS A 326 3.17 4.53 -25.07
N HIS A 327 2.47 3.83 -24.18
CA HIS A 327 2.43 4.22 -22.77
C HIS A 327 3.78 3.96 -22.09
N SER A 328 4.13 4.74 -21.05
CA SER A 328 5.38 4.60 -20.30
C SER A 328 5.63 3.17 -19.77
N SER A 329 4.56 2.43 -19.43
CA SER A 329 4.65 1.03 -19.00
C SER A 329 5.14 0.06 -20.08
N ALA A 330 5.06 0.44 -21.36
CA ALA A 330 5.51 -0.35 -22.51
C ALA A 330 6.78 0.23 -23.16
N HIS A 331 7.40 1.25 -22.54
CA HIS A 331 8.63 1.84 -23.07
C HIS A 331 9.80 0.87 -22.95
N PRO A 332 10.44 0.48 -24.08
CA PRO A 332 11.50 -0.54 -24.05
C PRO A 332 12.84 -0.01 -23.52
N GLY A 333 13.04 1.30 -23.57
CA GLY A 333 14.31 1.98 -23.24
C GLY A 333 14.82 2.83 -24.42
N PRO A 334 16.00 3.45 -24.30
CA PRO A 334 16.51 4.43 -25.24
C PRO A 334 17.11 3.84 -26.53
N ASP A 335 17.52 2.55 -26.54
CA ASP A 335 18.38 1.97 -27.55
C ASP A 335 17.87 2.14 -29.00
N ALA A 336 16.56 2.05 -29.21
CA ALA A 336 15.93 2.20 -30.54
C ALA A 336 15.75 3.64 -31.01
N TYR A 337 16.03 4.62 -30.15
CA TYR A 337 15.66 6.02 -30.38
C TYR A 337 16.87 6.97 -30.47
N VAL A 338 18.08 6.44 -30.50
CA VAL A 338 19.31 7.24 -30.69
C VAL A 338 19.22 8.04 -32.00
N GLY A 339 19.47 9.37 -31.91
CA GLY A 339 19.33 10.30 -33.03
C GLY A 339 17.89 10.68 -33.40
N LYS A 340 16.93 10.27 -32.60
CA LYS A 340 15.50 10.60 -32.74
C LYS A 340 15.09 11.76 -31.85
N LYS A 341 13.94 12.35 -32.15
CA LYS A 341 13.28 13.34 -31.28
C LYS A 341 12.14 12.66 -30.52
N VAL A 342 12.17 12.78 -29.20
CA VAL A 342 11.18 12.14 -28.34
C VAL A 342 10.39 13.17 -27.57
N VAL A 343 9.05 13.04 -27.58
CA VAL A 343 8.16 13.83 -26.73
C VAL A 343 7.59 12.91 -25.65
N VAL A 344 7.82 13.26 -24.38
CA VAL A 344 7.27 12.56 -23.21
C VAL A 344 6.14 13.39 -22.63
N VAL A 345 4.91 12.87 -22.70
CA VAL A 345 3.72 13.54 -22.20
C VAL A 345 3.47 13.16 -20.75
N GLY A 346 3.76 14.08 -19.84
CA GLY A 346 3.67 13.92 -18.38
C GLY A 346 4.93 14.41 -17.68
N SER A 347 4.85 14.58 -16.35
CA SER A 347 5.90 15.14 -15.51
C SER A 347 6.04 14.48 -14.13
N ASN A 348 5.61 13.21 -13.98
CA ASN A 348 5.77 12.44 -12.75
C ASN A 348 6.92 11.42 -12.88
N ASN A 349 7.08 10.50 -11.90
CA ASN A 349 8.18 9.53 -11.83
C ASN A 349 8.55 8.91 -13.20
N SER A 350 7.59 8.27 -13.87
CA SER A 350 7.88 7.61 -15.17
C SER A 350 8.35 8.58 -16.25
N ALA A 351 7.85 9.82 -16.25
CA ALA A 351 8.26 10.82 -17.23
C ALA A 351 9.71 11.24 -17.00
N PHE A 352 10.08 11.55 -15.75
CA PHE A 352 11.43 11.95 -15.40
C PHE A 352 12.45 10.83 -15.64
N ASP A 353 12.17 9.61 -15.18
CA ASP A 353 13.05 8.45 -15.38
C ASP A 353 13.31 8.17 -16.87
N ILE A 354 12.26 8.25 -17.69
CA ILE A 354 12.36 8.05 -19.13
C ILE A 354 13.12 9.21 -19.79
N CYS A 355 12.83 10.46 -19.42
CA CYS A 355 13.57 11.63 -19.93
C CYS A 355 15.06 11.56 -19.58
N GLY A 356 15.39 11.20 -18.33
CA GLY A 356 16.77 11.03 -17.90
C GLY A 356 17.50 9.96 -18.71
N ALA A 357 16.90 8.77 -18.84
CA ALA A 357 17.50 7.68 -19.62
C ALA A 357 17.65 8.01 -21.11
N LEU A 358 16.71 8.74 -21.71
CA LEU A 358 16.80 9.20 -23.10
C LEU A 358 17.95 10.19 -23.26
N TRP A 359 18.03 11.20 -22.39
CA TRP A 359 19.10 12.20 -22.43
C TRP A 359 20.50 11.59 -22.23
N GLU A 360 20.67 10.68 -21.27
CA GLU A 360 21.91 9.93 -21.03
C GLU A 360 22.42 9.18 -22.27
N ASN A 361 21.53 8.84 -23.19
CA ASN A 361 21.84 8.19 -24.46
C ASN A 361 21.91 9.15 -25.65
N GLY A 362 21.99 10.46 -25.41
CA GLY A 362 22.17 11.49 -26.44
C GLY A 362 20.93 11.74 -27.30
N ILE A 363 19.75 11.46 -26.80
CA ILE A 363 18.48 11.63 -27.49
C ILE A 363 17.90 13.01 -27.20
N ASP A 364 17.39 13.68 -28.22
CA ASP A 364 16.69 14.97 -28.10
C ASP A 364 15.30 14.74 -27.51
N VAL A 365 15.09 15.12 -26.24
CA VAL A 365 13.88 14.87 -25.49
C VAL A 365 13.19 16.16 -25.04
N THR A 366 11.87 16.19 -25.20
CA THR A 366 10.99 17.25 -24.69
C THR A 366 9.97 16.63 -23.73
N MET A 367 9.93 17.13 -22.50
CA MET A 367 8.87 16.84 -21.51
C MET A 367 7.70 17.80 -21.71
N VAL A 368 6.48 17.27 -21.69
CA VAL A 368 5.25 18.08 -21.72
C VAL A 368 4.58 18.05 -20.37
N GLN A 369 4.59 19.17 -19.66
CA GLN A 369 3.95 19.35 -18.38
C GLN A 369 2.58 20.03 -18.55
N ARG A 370 1.52 19.39 -18.05
CA ARG A 370 0.16 19.90 -18.07
C ARG A 370 -0.29 20.51 -16.75
N SER A 371 0.20 19.98 -15.65
CA SER A 371 -0.16 20.36 -14.27
C SER A 371 1.04 20.24 -13.37
N SER A 372 1.02 20.93 -12.25
CA SER A 372 2.09 20.91 -11.26
C SER A 372 2.43 19.50 -10.78
N THR A 373 3.69 19.30 -10.46
CA THR A 373 4.24 18.05 -9.91
C THR A 373 5.07 18.38 -8.67
N HIS A 374 4.83 17.65 -7.58
CA HIS A 374 5.70 17.70 -6.43
C HIS A 374 7.02 16.96 -6.72
N ILE A 375 8.15 17.62 -6.55
CA ILE A 375 9.47 16.98 -6.65
C ILE A 375 10.14 17.03 -5.29
N VAL A 376 10.66 15.91 -4.84
CA VAL A 376 11.52 15.82 -3.66
C VAL A 376 12.82 15.10 -4.01
N LYS A 377 13.96 15.62 -3.58
CA LYS A 377 15.24 14.94 -3.78
C LYS A 377 15.30 13.66 -2.94
N SER A 378 15.78 12.58 -3.55
CA SER A 378 15.90 11.28 -2.88
C SER A 378 16.71 11.38 -1.58
N ASP A 379 17.85 12.08 -1.58
CA ASP A 379 18.68 12.24 -0.39
C ASP A 379 17.94 12.93 0.77
N SER A 380 17.15 13.96 0.47
CA SER A 380 16.37 14.67 1.48
C SER A 380 15.21 13.85 2.00
N LEU A 381 14.51 13.13 1.12
CA LEU A 381 13.46 12.19 1.53
C LEU A 381 14.02 11.06 2.41
N MET A 382 15.17 10.50 2.04
CA MET A 382 15.83 9.43 2.77
C MET A 382 16.30 9.84 4.16
N ASP A 383 16.83 11.05 4.29
CA ASP A 383 17.39 11.55 5.55
C ASP A 383 16.31 12.11 6.48
N ILE A 384 15.44 12.97 5.96
CA ILE A 384 14.44 13.71 6.74
C ILE A 384 13.10 12.94 6.85
N GLY A 385 12.64 12.34 5.74
CA GLY A 385 11.31 11.74 5.68
C GLY A 385 11.25 10.29 6.18
N LEU A 386 12.27 9.49 5.89
CA LEU A 386 12.28 8.04 6.16
C LEU A 386 13.37 7.62 7.15
N GLY A 387 14.39 8.45 7.39
CA GLY A 387 15.64 8.07 8.05
C GLY A 387 15.50 7.48 9.45
N ASP A 388 14.51 7.90 10.22
CA ASP A 388 14.29 7.41 11.59
C ASP A 388 13.57 6.05 11.64
N LEU A 389 12.94 5.65 10.54
CA LEU A 389 12.17 4.40 10.46
C LEU A 389 12.80 3.38 9.51
N TYR A 390 13.30 3.82 8.35
CA TYR A 390 13.71 2.93 7.26
C TYR A 390 15.10 3.31 6.73
N SER A 391 16.11 3.13 7.55
CA SER A 391 17.52 3.36 7.21
C SER A 391 18.43 2.39 7.95
N GLU A 392 19.69 2.32 7.55
CA GLU A 392 20.73 1.60 8.28
C GLU A 392 20.85 2.10 9.72
N ARG A 393 20.74 3.42 9.94
CA ARG A 393 20.75 4.05 11.27
C ARG A 393 19.60 3.53 12.13
N ALA A 394 18.40 3.46 11.57
CA ALA A 394 17.21 2.95 12.27
C ALA A 394 17.39 1.48 12.67
N VAL A 395 17.82 0.64 11.73
CA VAL A 395 18.04 -0.81 11.99
C VAL A 395 19.12 -1.02 13.05
N THR A 396 20.23 -0.31 12.98
CA THR A 396 21.33 -0.42 13.97
C THR A 396 20.94 0.10 15.35
N SER A 397 19.98 1.01 15.44
CA SER A 397 19.39 1.46 16.71
C SER A 397 18.34 0.52 17.29
N GLY A 398 18.02 -0.59 16.61
CA GLY A 398 17.03 -1.58 17.05
C GLY A 398 15.61 -1.36 16.51
N MET A 399 15.41 -0.40 15.60
CA MET A 399 14.13 -0.22 14.89
C MET A 399 13.94 -1.38 13.91
N THR A 400 13.02 -2.29 14.22
CA THR A 400 12.65 -3.34 13.26
C THR A 400 11.68 -2.79 12.21
N THR A 401 11.66 -3.41 11.04
CA THR A 401 10.71 -2.99 9.98
C THR A 401 9.26 -3.12 10.45
N GLU A 402 8.95 -4.15 11.23
CA GLU A 402 7.61 -4.36 11.79
C GLU A 402 7.21 -3.23 12.75
N LYS A 403 8.13 -2.75 13.59
CA LYS A 403 7.89 -1.57 14.44
C LYS A 403 7.72 -0.30 13.60
N ALA A 404 8.58 -0.09 12.63
CA ALA A 404 8.51 1.06 11.72
C ALA A 404 7.17 1.11 10.98
N ASP A 405 6.72 -0.04 10.44
CA ASP A 405 5.42 -0.17 9.78
C ASP A 405 4.26 0.19 10.71
N LEU A 406 4.30 -0.25 11.97
CA LEU A 406 3.25 0.07 12.94
C LEU A 406 3.30 1.53 13.41
N ILE A 407 4.49 2.13 13.56
CA ILE A 407 4.63 3.57 13.85
C ILE A 407 4.00 4.37 12.72
N PHE A 408 4.33 4.05 11.47
CA PHE A 408 3.74 4.71 10.30
C PHE A 408 2.22 4.51 10.24
N ALA A 409 1.75 3.27 10.47
CA ALA A 409 0.32 2.96 10.53
C ALA A 409 -0.42 3.62 11.69
N SER A 410 0.25 3.97 12.78
CA SER A 410 -0.36 4.59 13.95
C SER A 410 -0.68 6.07 13.78
N LEU A 411 -0.19 6.71 12.71
CA LEU A 411 -0.52 8.11 12.42
C LEU A 411 -1.86 8.18 11.69
N PRO A 412 -2.89 8.78 12.31
CA PRO A 412 -4.18 8.96 11.64
C PRO A 412 -4.03 9.84 10.40
N TYR A 413 -4.64 9.43 9.30
CA TYR A 413 -4.52 10.18 8.04
C TYR A 413 -5.10 11.60 8.13
N ARG A 414 -6.08 11.81 9.02
CA ARG A 414 -6.68 13.13 9.29
C ARG A 414 -5.64 14.18 9.69
N ILE A 415 -4.70 13.80 10.54
CA ILE A 415 -3.68 14.71 11.09
C ILE A 415 -2.28 14.46 10.50
N MET A 416 -2.13 13.48 9.60
CA MET A 416 -0.82 13.16 9.01
C MET A 416 -0.17 14.36 8.31
N HIS A 417 -0.96 15.23 7.69
CA HIS A 417 -0.45 16.45 7.06
C HIS A 417 0.27 17.36 8.05
N GLU A 418 -0.16 17.42 9.31
CA GLU A 418 0.47 18.24 10.36
C GLU A 418 1.90 17.80 10.66
N PHE A 419 2.17 16.49 10.56
CA PHE A 419 3.51 15.92 10.70
C PHE A 419 4.35 16.08 9.43
N GLN A 420 3.73 16.02 8.28
CA GLN A 420 4.43 16.08 7.00
C GLN A 420 4.87 17.50 6.62
N ILE A 421 4.03 18.52 6.86
CA ILE A 421 4.33 19.91 6.50
C ILE A 421 5.70 20.38 7.04
N PRO A 422 6.05 20.20 8.32
CA PRO A 422 7.35 20.63 8.83
C PRO A 422 8.52 19.90 8.17
N LEU A 423 8.38 18.61 7.84
CA LEU A 423 9.42 17.84 7.15
C LEU A 423 9.66 18.38 5.75
N TYR A 424 8.60 18.68 4.99
CA TYR A 424 8.74 19.25 3.64
C TYR A 424 9.22 20.69 3.66
N GLN A 425 8.92 21.48 4.69
CA GLN A 425 9.54 22.80 4.89
C GLN A 425 11.05 22.69 5.14
N GLN A 426 11.47 21.71 5.94
CA GLN A 426 12.89 21.44 6.15
C GLN A 426 13.61 20.98 4.87
N MET A 427 12.96 20.12 4.07
CA MET A 427 13.48 19.70 2.75
C MET A 427 13.56 20.88 1.79
N ALA A 428 12.56 21.75 1.77
CA ALA A 428 12.55 22.97 0.95
C ALA A 428 13.70 23.91 1.26
N GLU A 429 14.00 24.12 2.55
CA GLU A 429 15.12 24.94 2.98
C GLU A 429 16.47 24.30 2.62
N ARG A 430 16.62 22.99 2.87
CA ARG A 430 17.82 22.24 2.53
C ARG A 430 18.17 22.29 1.06
N ASP A 431 17.16 22.15 0.19
CA ASP A 431 17.32 22.03 -1.26
C ASP A 431 16.91 23.31 -2.00
N LYS A 432 16.92 24.46 -1.32
CA LYS A 432 16.42 25.74 -1.86
C LYS A 432 17.00 26.07 -3.23
N ASP A 433 18.31 25.96 -3.42
CA ASP A 433 18.97 26.28 -4.71
C ASP A 433 18.46 25.39 -5.86
N PHE A 434 18.11 24.15 -5.56
CA PHE A 434 17.52 23.23 -6.52
C PHE A 434 16.12 23.69 -6.94
N TYR A 435 15.26 24.05 -5.99
CA TYR A 435 13.91 24.52 -6.30
C TYR A 435 13.92 25.88 -7.00
N ASP A 436 14.81 26.80 -6.62
CA ASP A 436 15.00 28.09 -7.30
C ASP A 436 15.39 27.89 -8.79
N ARG A 437 16.21 26.88 -9.11
CA ARG A 437 16.59 26.55 -10.50
C ARG A 437 15.43 25.94 -11.29
N LEU A 438 14.64 25.05 -10.68
CA LEU A 438 13.44 24.47 -11.29
C LEU A 438 12.41 25.56 -11.64
N GLU A 439 12.12 26.47 -10.70
CA GLU A 439 11.22 27.58 -10.90
C GLU A 439 11.72 28.50 -12.03
N LYS A 440 13.00 28.84 -12.03
CA LYS A 440 13.63 29.66 -13.08
C LYS A 440 13.54 28.99 -14.45
N ALA A 441 13.62 27.67 -14.53
CA ALA A 441 13.43 26.91 -15.78
C ALA A 441 11.97 26.88 -16.23
N GLY A 442 11.05 27.37 -15.39
CA GLY A 442 9.61 27.41 -15.67
C GLY A 442 8.87 26.13 -15.27
N PHE A 443 9.51 25.20 -14.55
CA PHE A 443 8.82 24.00 -14.12
C PHE A 443 7.75 24.34 -13.07
N ASP A 444 6.52 23.84 -13.29
CA ASP A 444 5.39 24.05 -12.38
C ASP A 444 5.49 23.03 -11.22
N HIS A 445 6.18 23.45 -10.17
CA HIS A 445 6.37 22.67 -8.93
C HIS A 445 5.30 23.00 -7.91
N ASP A 446 4.86 22.01 -7.11
CA ASP A 446 4.00 22.22 -5.95
C ASP A 446 4.45 21.41 -4.72
N TRP A 447 3.98 21.79 -3.56
CA TRP A 447 4.23 21.12 -2.28
C TRP A 447 3.05 20.26 -1.83
N GLY A 448 2.12 19.92 -2.72
CA GLY A 448 0.82 19.33 -2.39
C GLY A 448 -0.25 20.40 -2.17
N ASP A 449 -1.50 19.98 -2.14
CA ASP A 449 -2.65 20.91 -2.04
C ASP A 449 -2.64 21.70 -0.71
N ASP A 450 -1.96 21.19 0.32
CA ASP A 450 -1.86 21.74 1.67
C ASP A 450 -0.40 21.88 2.18
N GLY A 451 0.59 21.71 1.32
CA GLY A 451 2.00 21.76 1.72
C GLY A 451 2.55 20.45 2.31
N SER A 452 1.77 19.38 2.34
CA SER A 452 2.13 18.09 2.95
C SER A 452 2.93 17.14 2.06
N GLY A 453 3.25 17.55 0.84
CA GLY A 453 4.18 16.88 -0.05
C GLY A 453 3.78 15.48 -0.53
N LEU A 454 4.79 14.62 -0.71
CA LEU A 454 4.70 13.34 -1.41
C LEU A 454 3.71 12.36 -0.77
N PHE A 455 3.83 12.11 0.53
CA PHE A 455 3.06 11.04 1.18
C PHE A 455 1.55 11.31 1.11
N MET A 456 1.12 12.54 1.33
CA MET A 456 -0.29 12.88 1.22
C MET A 456 -0.78 12.86 -0.24
N LYS A 457 0.04 13.27 -1.21
CA LYS A 457 -0.28 13.10 -2.63
C LYS A 457 -0.43 11.62 -3.01
N TYR A 458 0.46 10.77 -2.52
CA TYR A 458 0.39 9.34 -2.74
C TYR A 458 -0.88 8.73 -2.13
N LEU A 459 -1.16 9.03 -0.86
CA LEU A 459 -2.34 8.50 -0.17
C LEU A 459 -3.66 8.99 -0.78
N ARG A 460 -3.74 10.24 -1.21
CA ARG A 460 -4.94 10.84 -1.79
C ARG A 460 -5.20 10.39 -3.22
N ARG A 461 -4.16 10.24 -4.05
CA ARG A 461 -4.34 10.00 -5.50
C ARG A 461 -3.36 9.03 -6.16
N GLY A 462 -2.35 8.54 -5.44
CA GLY A 462 -1.36 7.59 -5.97
C GLY A 462 -0.44 8.15 -7.05
N SER A 463 -0.41 9.48 -7.27
CA SER A 463 0.33 10.14 -8.35
C SER A 463 0.56 11.62 -8.07
N GLY A 464 1.23 12.33 -8.98
CA GLY A 464 1.44 13.78 -8.89
C GLY A 464 2.75 14.16 -8.25
N TYR A 465 3.71 13.24 -8.19
CA TYR A 465 5.03 13.48 -7.60
C TYR A 465 6.16 12.79 -8.38
N TYR A 466 7.37 13.23 -8.09
CA TYR A 466 8.62 12.60 -8.49
C TYR A 466 9.60 12.58 -7.31
N ILE A 467 10.20 11.43 -7.04
CA ILE A 467 11.36 11.30 -6.16
C ILE A 467 12.59 11.42 -7.03
N ASP A 468 13.27 12.57 -6.94
CA ASP A 468 14.34 12.92 -7.83
C ASP A 468 15.63 12.17 -7.53
N VAL A 469 16.12 11.50 -8.57
CA VAL A 469 17.41 10.80 -8.60
C VAL A 469 18.38 11.45 -9.62
N GLY A 470 18.13 12.72 -10.00
CA GLY A 470 18.98 13.53 -10.87
C GLY A 470 18.34 14.00 -12.17
N ALA A 471 17.21 13.44 -12.61
CA ALA A 471 16.59 13.85 -13.88
C ALA A 471 15.93 15.23 -13.81
N ALA A 472 15.55 15.71 -12.62
CA ALA A 472 15.04 17.07 -12.47
C ALA A 472 16.08 18.16 -12.69
N ASP A 473 17.35 17.89 -12.39
CA ASP A 473 18.45 18.79 -12.73
C ASP A 473 18.59 19.00 -14.25
N LEU A 474 18.30 17.98 -15.06
CA LEU A 474 18.32 18.09 -16.53
C LEU A 474 17.25 19.05 -17.04
N VAL A 475 16.07 19.05 -16.43
CA VAL A 475 15.01 20.01 -16.73
C VAL A 475 15.39 21.41 -16.26
N ALA A 476 15.92 21.53 -15.03
CA ALA A 476 16.35 22.80 -14.45
C ALA A 476 17.48 23.48 -15.26
N ASN A 477 18.34 22.70 -15.90
CA ASN A 477 19.43 23.19 -16.73
C ASN A 477 19.05 23.40 -18.21
N GLY A 478 17.86 22.92 -18.64
CA GLY A 478 17.40 22.98 -20.03
C GLY A 478 17.97 21.87 -20.92
N ASP A 479 18.63 20.87 -20.37
CA ASP A 479 19.15 19.69 -21.06
C ASP A 479 17.99 18.80 -21.55
N VAL A 480 16.94 18.66 -20.76
CA VAL A 480 15.61 18.17 -21.13
C VAL A 480 14.72 19.38 -21.39
N LYS A 481 14.24 19.51 -22.62
CA LYS A 481 13.35 20.62 -23.00
C LYS A 481 12.01 20.49 -22.27
N LEU A 482 11.48 21.61 -21.81
CA LEU A 482 10.19 21.68 -21.14
C LEU A 482 9.17 22.43 -22.01
N ALA A 483 8.02 21.82 -22.22
CA ALA A 483 6.86 22.45 -22.85
C ALA A 483 5.65 22.36 -21.91
N HIS A 484 4.83 23.41 -21.92
CA HIS A 484 3.64 23.47 -21.07
C HIS A 484 2.36 23.39 -21.89
N GLY A 485 1.40 22.65 -21.39
CA GLY A 485 0.07 22.62 -21.97
C GLY A 485 -0.51 21.21 -22.13
N GLN A 486 -1.75 21.19 -22.58
CA GLN A 486 -2.44 19.96 -22.93
C GLN A 486 -2.14 19.63 -24.40
N VAL A 487 -1.88 18.37 -24.68
CA VAL A 487 -1.81 17.87 -26.06
C VAL A 487 -3.20 17.97 -26.68
N ASP A 488 -3.31 18.62 -27.81
CA ASP A 488 -4.56 18.78 -28.58
C ASP A 488 -4.69 17.67 -29.63
N HIS A 489 -3.67 17.51 -30.49
CA HIS A 489 -3.65 16.49 -31.54
C HIS A 489 -2.23 16.11 -31.96
N LEU A 490 -2.11 15.08 -32.80
CA LEU A 490 -0.88 14.72 -33.45
C LEU A 490 -0.99 15.00 -34.97
N THR A 491 0.14 15.40 -35.57
CA THR A 491 0.31 15.43 -37.03
C THR A 491 1.10 14.22 -37.49
N GLU A 492 1.50 14.15 -38.77
CA GLU A 492 2.32 13.04 -39.27
C GLU A 492 3.67 12.89 -38.53
N ASN A 493 4.23 13.98 -37.94
CA ASN A 493 5.59 14.01 -37.38
C ASN A 493 5.74 14.95 -36.18
N SER A 494 4.65 15.37 -35.56
CA SER A 494 4.70 16.25 -34.39
C SER A 494 3.52 16.05 -33.44
N VAL A 495 3.72 16.52 -32.19
CA VAL A 495 2.71 16.71 -31.16
C VAL A 495 2.34 18.18 -31.14
N VAL A 496 1.06 18.51 -31.22
CA VAL A 496 0.56 19.89 -31.18
C VAL A 496 -0.16 20.12 -29.84
N LEU A 497 0.24 21.18 -29.15
CA LEU A 497 -0.38 21.59 -27.89
C LEU A 497 -1.59 22.50 -28.15
N ALA A 498 -2.45 22.65 -27.14
CA ALA A 498 -3.69 23.46 -27.25
C ALA A 498 -3.46 24.95 -27.55
N ASP A 499 -2.26 25.48 -27.28
CA ASP A 499 -1.86 26.85 -27.61
C ASP A 499 -1.27 26.98 -29.04
N GLY A 500 -1.23 25.87 -29.81
CA GLY A 500 -0.68 25.80 -31.16
C GLY A 500 0.83 25.52 -31.20
N THR A 501 1.51 25.32 -30.08
CA THR A 501 2.92 24.93 -30.05
C THR A 501 3.07 23.57 -30.70
N GLU A 502 3.97 23.46 -31.68
CA GLU A 502 4.27 22.24 -32.42
C GLU A 502 5.61 21.65 -31.97
N LEU A 503 5.60 20.40 -31.51
CA LEU A 503 6.76 19.68 -31.00
C LEU A 503 7.10 18.53 -31.96
N PRO A 504 8.16 18.62 -32.78
CA PRO A 504 8.57 17.53 -33.67
C PRO A 504 8.92 16.27 -32.87
N ALA A 505 8.40 15.12 -33.33
CA ALA A 505 8.57 13.85 -32.65
C ALA A 505 8.71 12.67 -33.60
N ASP A 506 9.64 11.77 -33.32
CA ASP A 506 9.75 10.43 -33.89
C ASP A 506 9.16 9.37 -32.96
N LEU A 507 9.02 9.72 -31.66
CA LEU A 507 8.41 8.90 -30.63
C LEU A 507 7.57 9.79 -29.70
N VAL A 508 6.38 9.31 -29.34
CA VAL A 508 5.57 9.87 -28.27
C VAL A 508 5.41 8.86 -27.15
N VAL A 509 5.89 9.21 -25.95
CA VAL A 509 5.73 8.38 -24.74
C VAL A 509 4.63 9.00 -23.87
N TYR A 510 3.54 8.28 -23.68
CA TYR A 510 2.44 8.69 -22.81
C TYR A 510 2.75 8.30 -21.36
N ALA A 511 3.31 9.20 -20.58
CA ALA A 511 3.49 9.06 -19.13
C ALA A 511 2.30 9.62 -18.37
N THR A 512 1.10 9.26 -18.80
CA THR A 512 -0.20 9.83 -18.43
C THR A 512 -0.88 9.11 -17.26
N GLY A 513 -0.13 8.26 -16.56
CA GLY A 513 -0.58 7.58 -15.35
C GLY A 513 -1.48 6.36 -15.61
N TYR A 514 -2.24 5.99 -14.58
CA TYR A 514 -3.00 4.74 -14.56
C TYR A 514 -4.42 4.97 -14.06
N GLY A 515 -5.34 4.14 -14.51
CA GLY A 515 -6.72 4.11 -14.04
C GLY A 515 -6.88 3.44 -12.67
N SER A 516 -8.02 3.69 -12.01
CA SER A 516 -8.35 3.06 -10.73
C SER A 516 -8.47 1.54 -10.84
N MET A 517 -8.15 0.84 -9.76
CA MET A 517 -8.22 -0.64 -9.70
C MET A 517 -9.65 -1.18 -9.90
N ASN A 518 -10.70 -0.42 -9.57
CA ASN A 518 -12.08 -0.85 -9.83
C ASN A 518 -12.39 -0.97 -11.33
N GLY A 519 -11.61 -0.36 -12.21
CA GLY A 519 -11.67 -0.60 -13.65
C GLY A 519 -11.40 -2.05 -14.04
N TRP A 520 -10.58 -2.77 -13.27
CA TRP A 520 -10.40 -4.22 -13.46
C TRP A 520 -11.63 -5.01 -13.03
N ALA A 521 -12.33 -4.59 -11.97
CA ALA A 521 -13.61 -5.19 -11.60
C ALA A 521 -14.66 -4.97 -12.70
N ALA A 522 -14.68 -3.80 -13.33
CA ALA A 522 -15.57 -3.53 -14.46
C ALA A 522 -15.28 -4.43 -15.67
N ASP A 523 -14.00 -4.67 -15.98
CA ASP A 523 -13.59 -5.49 -17.12
C ASP A 523 -13.80 -7.00 -16.85
N LEU A 524 -13.49 -7.45 -15.64
CA LEU A 524 -13.51 -8.88 -15.29
C LEU A 524 -14.89 -9.37 -14.82
N ILE A 525 -15.62 -8.53 -14.10
CA ILE A 525 -16.90 -8.89 -13.46
C ILE A 525 -18.05 -8.20 -14.19
N SER A 526 -18.27 -6.93 -13.87
CA SER A 526 -19.26 -6.09 -14.55
C SER A 526 -19.11 -4.63 -14.12
N ARG A 527 -19.64 -3.73 -14.93
CA ARG A 527 -19.75 -2.31 -14.57
C ARG A 527 -20.60 -2.11 -13.32
N GLU A 528 -21.69 -2.87 -13.17
CA GLU A 528 -22.55 -2.82 -12.00
C GLU A 528 -21.80 -3.10 -10.71
N VAL A 529 -20.97 -4.16 -10.68
CA VAL A 529 -20.13 -4.49 -9.52
C VAL A 529 -19.08 -3.41 -9.27
N ALA A 530 -18.43 -2.90 -10.31
CA ALA A 530 -17.46 -1.82 -10.18
C ALA A 530 -18.10 -0.54 -9.61
N ASP A 531 -19.30 -0.20 -10.06
CA ASP A 531 -20.06 0.95 -9.57
C ASP A 531 -20.58 0.72 -8.14
N LYS A 532 -20.99 -0.50 -7.79
CA LYS A 532 -21.37 -0.90 -6.43
C LYS A 532 -20.21 -0.76 -5.44
N VAL A 533 -18.99 -1.09 -5.85
CA VAL A 533 -17.78 -0.95 -5.03
C VAL A 533 -17.31 0.51 -4.97
N GLY A 534 -17.38 1.21 -6.08
CA GLY A 534 -16.87 2.57 -6.22
C GLY A 534 -15.36 2.63 -6.40
N LYS A 535 -14.78 3.81 -6.18
CA LYS A 535 -13.36 4.07 -6.36
C LYS A 535 -12.51 3.24 -5.38
N VAL A 536 -11.44 2.70 -5.87
CA VAL A 536 -10.41 2.02 -5.09
C VAL A 536 -9.20 2.93 -4.99
N TRP A 537 -8.67 3.11 -3.77
CA TRP A 537 -7.63 4.07 -3.42
C TRP A 537 -8.12 5.52 -3.28
N GLY A 538 -7.40 6.27 -2.45
CA GLY A 538 -7.69 7.65 -2.08
C GLY A 538 -8.38 7.75 -0.72
N LEU A 539 -8.30 8.93 -0.11
CA LEU A 539 -8.82 9.21 1.23
C LEU A 539 -10.15 9.96 1.22
N GLY A 540 -10.52 10.51 0.04
CA GLY A 540 -11.58 11.50 -0.06
C GLY A 540 -11.16 12.86 0.50
N SER A 541 -11.07 13.85 -0.36
CA SER A 541 -10.74 15.22 0.01
C SER A 541 -11.61 16.25 -0.72
N ASP A 542 -12.67 15.76 -1.37
CA ASP A 542 -13.63 16.56 -2.15
C ASP A 542 -12.97 17.40 -3.26
N THR A 543 -11.83 16.91 -3.76
CA THR A 543 -11.12 17.51 -4.89
C THR A 543 -11.39 16.74 -6.17
N THR A 544 -11.15 17.37 -7.34
CA THR A 544 -11.30 16.71 -8.66
C THR A 544 -10.45 15.44 -8.80
N LYS A 545 -9.32 15.37 -8.10
CA LYS A 545 -8.38 14.24 -8.18
C LYS A 545 -8.60 13.17 -7.12
N ASP A 546 -9.23 13.53 -6.01
CA ASP A 546 -9.65 12.64 -4.94
C ASP A 546 -11.07 13.00 -4.49
N PRO A 547 -12.06 12.80 -5.37
CA PRO A 547 -13.43 13.21 -5.17
C PRO A 547 -14.11 12.41 -4.07
N GLY A 548 -15.13 13.02 -3.45
CA GLY A 548 -15.88 12.46 -2.34
C GLY A 548 -15.45 13.01 -0.98
N PRO A 549 -16.32 12.83 0.02
CA PRO A 549 -16.06 13.30 1.37
C PRO A 549 -14.84 12.60 1.97
N TRP A 550 -14.34 13.15 3.06
CA TRP A 550 -13.31 12.51 3.86
C TRP A 550 -13.81 11.19 4.46
N GLU A 551 -13.08 10.10 4.24
CA GLU A 551 -13.47 8.75 4.64
C GLU A 551 -12.54 8.15 5.72
N GLY A 552 -11.50 8.85 6.09
CA GLY A 552 -10.57 8.45 7.17
C GLY A 552 -9.55 7.39 6.81
N GLU A 553 -9.82 6.55 5.80
CA GLU A 553 -8.97 5.44 5.37
C GLU A 553 -8.94 5.28 3.85
N GLN A 554 -7.99 4.45 3.37
CA GLN A 554 -7.93 4.10 1.94
C GLN A 554 -9.19 3.38 1.49
N ARG A 555 -9.80 3.88 0.41
CA ARG A 555 -11.03 3.31 -0.15
C ARG A 555 -10.77 1.90 -0.66
N ASN A 556 -11.56 0.95 -0.15
CA ASN A 556 -11.65 -0.43 -0.63
C ASN A 556 -10.34 -1.23 -0.67
N MET A 557 -9.25 -0.73 -0.09
CA MET A 557 -7.98 -1.45 -0.05
C MET A 557 -7.85 -2.27 1.22
N TRP A 558 -7.49 -3.55 1.07
CA TRP A 558 -7.16 -4.49 2.16
C TRP A 558 -8.30 -4.80 3.15
N LYS A 559 -9.51 -4.42 2.83
CA LYS A 559 -10.70 -4.47 3.69
C LYS A 559 -11.94 -4.92 2.92
N PRO A 560 -13.04 -5.27 3.62
CA PRO A 560 -14.30 -5.61 2.97
C PRO A 560 -14.82 -4.48 2.09
N THR A 561 -15.45 -4.84 0.98
CA THR A 561 -16.08 -3.91 0.05
C THR A 561 -17.60 -4.10 0.04
N GLN A 562 -18.33 -3.21 -0.64
CA GLN A 562 -19.78 -3.35 -0.84
C GLN A 562 -20.17 -4.59 -1.67
N GLN A 563 -19.23 -5.20 -2.41
CA GLN A 563 -19.42 -6.49 -3.04
C GLN A 563 -18.87 -7.57 -2.12
N ASP A 564 -19.73 -8.43 -1.60
CA ASP A 564 -19.30 -9.54 -0.74
C ASP A 564 -18.28 -10.43 -1.45
N ALA A 565 -17.32 -10.91 -0.67
CA ALA A 565 -16.24 -11.78 -1.12
C ALA A 565 -15.33 -11.20 -2.22
N LEU A 566 -15.39 -9.88 -2.52
CA LEU A 566 -14.48 -9.18 -3.42
C LEU A 566 -13.54 -8.27 -2.62
N TRP A 567 -12.25 -8.41 -2.87
CA TRP A 567 -11.18 -7.69 -2.18
C TRP A 567 -10.21 -7.05 -3.16
N PHE A 568 -9.60 -5.93 -2.74
CA PHE A 568 -8.50 -5.30 -3.47
C PHE A 568 -7.24 -5.30 -2.62
N HIS A 569 -6.13 -5.67 -3.24
CA HIS A 569 -4.82 -5.74 -2.58
C HIS A 569 -3.72 -5.20 -3.49
N GLY A 570 -2.72 -4.54 -2.90
CA GLY A 570 -1.60 -3.97 -3.62
C GLY A 570 -1.03 -2.73 -2.90
N GLY A 571 -0.57 -1.79 -3.69
CA GLY A 571 0.22 -0.65 -3.26
C GLY A 571 1.70 -0.86 -3.60
N ASN A 572 2.59 -0.09 -2.97
CA ASN A 572 4.02 -0.32 -3.07
C ASN A 572 4.45 -1.60 -2.32
N LEU A 573 5.75 -1.91 -2.29
CA LEU A 573 6.27 -3.10 -1.60
C LEU A 573 6.00 -3.06 -0.10
N HIS A 574 6.19 -1.92 0.56
CA HIS A 574 5.87 -1.71 1.96
C HIS A 574 4.41 -2.03 2.28
N GLN A 575 3.46 -1.47 1.52
CA GLN A 575 2.04 -1.71 1.75
C GLN A 575 1.65 -3.16 1.45
N SER A 576 2.25 -3.76 0.42
CA SER A 576 2.07 -5.18 0.11
C SER A 576 2.57 -6.07 1.26
N ARG A 577 3.67 -5.71 1.93
CA ARG A 577 4.14 -6.38 3.15
C ARG A 577 3.19 -6.19 4.31
N HIS A 578 2.92 -4.94 4.67
CA HIS A 578 2.21 -4.59 5.89
C HIS A 578 0.74 -5.03 5.86
N TYR A 579 0.00 -4.60 4.84
CA TYR A 579 -1.44 -4.84 4.78
C TYR A 579 -1.84 -6.25 4.34
N SER A 580 -0.92 -7.04 3.75
CA SER A 580 -1.18 -8.46 3.49
C SER A 580 -1.49 -9.26 4.76
N LEU A 581 -0.94 -8.84 5.92
CA LEU A 581 -1.25 -9.47 7.20
C LEU A 581 -2.73 -9.35 7.54
N TYR A 582 -3.26 -8.13 7.49
CA TYR A 582 -4.64 -7.87 7.89
C TYR A 582 -5.65 -8.48 6.92
N LEU A 583 -5.35 -8.45 5.62
CA LEU A 583 -6.18 -9.11 4.62
C LEU A 583 -6.15 -10.65 4.80
N ALA A 584 -4.97 -11.23 5.04
CA ALA A 584 -4.83 -12.66 5.27
C ALA A 584 -5.56 -13.13 6.54
N LEU A 585 -5.54 -12.35 7.63
CA LEU A 585 -6.27 -12.67 8.86
C LEU A 585 -7.79 -12.63 8.65
N GLN A 586 -8.31 -11.67 7.90
CA GLN A 586 -9.73 -11.60 7.53
C GLN A 586 -10.13 -12.82 6.69
N LEU A 587 -9.35 -13.18 5.69
CA LEU A 587 -9.59 -14.34 4.83
C LEU A 587 -9.47 -15.65 5.60
N LYS A 588 -8.49 -15.76 6.52
CA LYS A 588 -8.34 -16.93 7.42
C LYS A 588 -9.53 -17.07 8.34
N ALA A 589 -9.97 -16.00 8.99
CA ALA A 589 -11.14 -16.03 9.87
C ALA A 589 -12.38 -16.51 9.12
N ARG A 590 -12.64 -16.01 7.91
CA ARG A 590 -13.76 -16.47 7.07
C ARG A 590 -13.61 -17.94 6.65
N SER A 591 -12.39 -18.41 6.36
CA SER A 591 -12.16 -19.81 5.98
C SER A 591 -12.41 -20.80 7.12
N GLU A 592 -12.24 -20.34 8.36
CA GLU A 592 -12.52 -21.12 9.58
C GLU A 592 -13.95 -20.95 10.11
N GLY A 593 -14.77 -20.16 9.42
CA GLY A 593 -16.15 -19.89 9.81
C GLY A 593 -16.28 -19.01 11.05
N LEU A 594 -15.26 -18.24 11.38
CA LEU A 594 -15.33 -17.26 12.45
C LEU A 594 -16.23 -16.09 12.01
N GLU A 595 -17.07 -15.61 12.92
CA GLU A 595 -17.89 -14.43 12.65
C GLU A 595 -17.01 -13.20 12.49
N THR A 596 -17.12 -12.53 11.34
CA THR A 596 -16.38 -11.31 11.01
C THR A 596 -17.34 -10.17 10.68
N PRO A 597 -18.16 -9.71 11.64
CA PRO A 597 -19.10 -8.62 11.40
C PRO A 597 -18.32 -7.31 11.22
N VAL A 598 -18.52 -6.69 10.07
CA VAL A 598 -17.77 -5.49 9.67
C VAL A 598 -18.41 -4.26 10.27
N TYR A 599 -17.64 -3.52 11.08
CA TYR A 599 -18.00 -2.17 11.50
C TYR A 599 -17.48 -1.13 10.51
N GLY A 600 -18.29 -0.11 10.22
CA GLY A 600 -17.86 1.01 9.40
C GLY A 600 -17.55 0.63 7.96
N LEU A 601 -18.35 -0.28 7.37
CA LEU A 601 -18.24 -0.58 5.95
C LEU A 601 -18.43 0.71 5.16
N GLN A 602 -17.48 0.99 4.29
CA GLN A 602 -17.41 2.24 3.54
C GLN A 602 -18.64 2.44 2.64
N GLU A 603 -19.24 3.62 2.74
CA GLU A 603 -20.31 4.04 1.82
C GLU A 603 -19.72 4.38 0.45
N VAL A 604 -20.51 4.12 -0.59
CA VAL A 604 -20.10 4.40 -1.96
C VAL A 604 -20.56 5.80 -2.36
N HIS A 605 -19.60 6.62 -2.70
CA HIS A 605 -19.85 7.97 -3.23
C HIS A 605 -19.61 7.95 -4.74
N HIS A 606 -20.70 7.86 -5.50
CA HIS A 606 -20.63 8.01 -6.95
C HIS A 606 -20.54 9.47 -7.29
N LEU A 607 -19.37 9.86 -7.76
CA LEU A 607 -19.20 11.11 -8.46
C LEU A 607 -19.19 10.77 -9.94
N GLY A 608 -20.20 11.26 -10.61
CA GLY A 608 -20.43 11.05 -12.02
C GLY A 608 -19.33 11.63 -12.92
#